data_ebc98dc338f93e3c43ae8b3a4ad99688
#
_entry.id   ebc98dc338f93e3c43ae8b3a4ad99688
#
_cell.length_a   1.000
_cell.length_b   1.000
_cell.length_c   1.000
_cell.angle_alpha   90.00
_cell.angle_beta   90.00
_cell.angle_gamma   90.00
#
_symmetry.space_group_name_H-M   'P 1'
#
loop_
_entity.id
_entity.type
_entity.pdbx_description
1 polymer ?
#
loop_
_entity_poly.entity_id
_entity_poly.type
_entity_poly.pdbx_seq_one_letter_code
_entity_poly.pdbx_strand_id
1 'polypeptide(L)'
;MPDDNNSRNTIIFVVISLVLLSIYQFFVIGPHQKAEQVARAKQQAAAISPQGNVPGAPAGTTTAFVPRVQALAQSPRVPITTPALSGSVALKGGRVDDLYLMEYRETLDKGSPPVELFRPKGAQYAYFAQSGWIGANLPGLPDENTVWTLASGSTLTPTTPITLAYDNTQGLTFTRQIAVDDKFLFTITDTAANHSTTPITLTPYASVERQGVAANVNANGVMEGAVGALGTDGPTLKNETWKQWRSDAVKKPETLNFASKGGWLGLTDKYWLGAFI
;
A
#
# COMPACT_ATOMS: atom_id res chain seq x y z
N MET A 1 -63.58 1.52 -22.15
CA MET A 1 -63.03 2.43 -21.16
C MET A 1 -62.18 1.60 -20.21
N PRO A 2 -60.89 1.68 -20.23
CA PRO A 2 -60.06 0.91 -19.28
C PRO A 2 -60.07 1.63 -17.92
N ASP A 3 -60.11 0.81 -16.87
CA ASP A 3 -60.34 1.14 -15.48
C ASP A 3 -59.42 2.21 -14.88
N ASP A 4 -59.94 3.41 -14.69
CA ASP A 4 -59.33 4.51 -13.93
C ASP A 4 -59.04 4.14 -12.45
N ASN A 5 -59.71 3.13 -11.93
CA ASN A 5 -59.49 2.65 -10.55
C ASN A 5 -58.16 1.89 -10.38
N ASN A 6 -57.68 1.23 -11.42
CA ASN A 6 -56.44 0.42 -11.31
C ASN A 6 -55.18 1.30 -11.29
N SER A 7 -55.17 2.34 -12.11
CA SER A 7 -54.07 3.33 -12.11
C SER A 7 -54.04 4.14 -10.81
N ARG A 8 -55.18 4.51 -10.24
CA ARG A 8 -55.26 5.21 -8.94
C ARG A 8 -54.76 4.34 -7.78
N ASN A 9 -55.11 3.04 -7.78
CA ASN A 9 -54.63 2.13 -6.76
C ASN A 9 -53.12 1.87 -6.87
N THR A 10 -52.56 1.80 -8.08
CA THR A 10 -51.12 1.69 -8.31
C THR A 10 -50.36 2.93 -7.82
N ILE A 11 -50.86 4.13 -8.08
CA ILE A 11 -50.27 5.37 -7.60
C ILE A 11 -50.30 5.42 -6.07
N ILE A 12 -51.41 5.07 -5.43
CA ILE A 12 -51.51 5.01 -3.97
C ILE A 12 -50.53 4.00 -3.37
N PHE A 13 -50.39 2.83 -3.98
CA PHE A 13 -49.42 1.82 -3.54
C PHE A 13 -47.98 2.33 -3.62
N VAL A 14 -47.59 2.98 -4.73
CA VAL A 14 -46.23 3.56 -4.92
C VAL A 14 -45.97 4.65 -3.89
N VAL A 15 -46.94 5.54 -3.64
CA VAL A 15 -46.80 6.62 -2.63
C VAL A 15 -46.63 6.04 -1.23
N ILE A 16 -47.45 5.05 -0.84
CA ILE A 16 -47.35 4.40 0.47
C ILE A 16 -46.00 3.69 0.62
N SER A 17 -45.54 3.00 -0.42
CA SER A 17 -44.23 2.32 -0.41
C SER A 17 -43.07 3.30 -0.25
N LEU A 18 -43.12 4.44 -0.94
CA LEU A 18 -42.10 5.51 -0.77
C LEU A 18 -42.12 6.11 0.62
N VAL A 19 -43.29 6.35 1.20
CA VAL A 19 -43.42 6.85 2.57
C VAL A 19 -42.87 5.85 3.58
N LEU A 20 -43.19 4.56 3.44
CA LEU A 20 -42.66 3.49 4.30
C LEU A 20 -41.14 3.35 4.18
N LEU A 21 -40.60 3.42 2.98
CA LEU A 21 -39.15 3.43 2.74
C LEU A 21 -38.48 4.64 3.37
N SER A 22 -39.09 5.81 3.25
CA SER A 22 -38.56 7.05 3.88
C SER A 22 -38.58 6.97 5.41
N ILE A 23 -39.66 6.45 6.00
CA ILE A 23 -39.78 6.21 7.43
C ILE A 23 -38.71 5.19 7.89
N TYR A 24 -38.54 4.10 7.17
CA TYR A 24 -37.54 3.08 7.45
C TYR A 24 -36.11 3.65 7.38
N GLN A 25 -35.81 4.45 6.35
CA GLN A 25 -34.51 5.14 6.24
C GLN A 25 -34.25 6.10 7.39
N PHE A 26 -35.26 6.88 7.80
CA PHE A 26 -35.08 7.89 8.83
C PHE A 26 -35.01 7.31 10.25
N PHE A 27 -35.84 6.30 10.55
CA PHE A 27 -35.96 5.73 11.91
C PHE A 27 -35.08 4.50 12.16
N VAL A 28 -34.69 3.75 11.11
CA VAL A 28 -33.92 2.53 11.27
C VAL A 28 -32.46 2.74 10.79
N ILE A 29 -32.26 3.18 9.57
CA ILE A 29 -30.92 3.31 8.99
C ILE A 29 -30.16 4.52 9.57
N GLY A 30 -30.82 5.66 9.73
CA GLY A 30 -30.20 6.90 10.22
C GLY A 30 -29.58 6.79 11.61
N PRO A 31 -30.30 6.24 12.63
CA PRO A 31 -29.74 6.03 13.98
C PRO A 31 -28.58 5.03 14.00
N HIS A 32 -28.68 3.93 13.22
CA HIS A 32 -27.60 2.93 13.16
C HIS A 32 -26.32 3.51 12.55
N GLN A 33 -26.41 4.29 11.48
CA GLN A 33 -25.23 4.96 10.90
C GLN A 33 -24.59 5.96 11.86
N LYS A 34 -25.38 6.74 12.61
CA LYS A 34 -24.86 7.67 13.62
C LYS A 34 -24.21 6.92 14.80
N ALA A 35 -24.83 5.83 15.26
CA ALA A 35 -24.27 5.01 16.33
C ALA A 35 -22.94 4.34 15.92
N GLU A 36 -22.86 3.86 14.69
CA GLU A 36 -21.61 3.31 14.15
C GLU A 36 -20.52 4.39 13.97
N GLN A 37 -20.87 5.59 13.51
CA GLN A 37 -19.91 6.70 13.40
C GLN A 37 -19.38 7.12 14.77
N VAL A 38 -20.24 7.21 15.78
CA VAL A 38 -19.83 7.53 17.16
C VAL A 38 -19.01 6.39 17.78
N ALA A 39 -19.36 5.13 17.52
CA ALA A 39 -18.57 3.97 17.96
C ALA A 39 -17.19 3.93 17.29
N ARG A 40 -17.11 4.23 15.99
CA ARG A 40 -15.84 4.35 15.24
C ARG A 40 -14.99 5.52 15.75
N ALA A 41 -15.60 6.68 16.00
CA ALA A 41 -14.90 7.83 16.57
C ALA A 41 -14.36 7.54 17.98
N LYS A 42 -15.13 6.83 18.83
CA LYS A 42 -14.66 6.37 20.14
C LYS A 42 -13.55 5.33 20.06
N GLN A 43 -13.62 4.40 19.11
CA GLN A 43 -12.53 3.43 18.87
C GLN A 43 -11.28 4.10 18.36
N GLN A 44 -11.39 5.11 17.49
CA GLN A 44 -10.26 5.92 17.04
C GLN A 44 -9.65 6.73 18.17
N ALA A 45 -10.47 7.33 19.05
CA ALA A 45 -9.97 8.04 20.22
C ALA A 45 -9.32 7.10 21.24
N ALA A 46 -9.84 5.88 21.42
CA ALA A 46 -9.24 4.86 22.28
C ALA A 46 -7.93 4.28 21.72
N ALA A 47 -7.79 4.22 20.39
CA ALA A 47 -6.55 3.80 19.72
C ALA A 47 -5.42 4.84 19.83
N ILE A 48 -5.73 6.08 20.19
CA ILE A 48 -4.77 7.18 20.40
C ILE A 48 -4.33 7.28 21.87
N SER A 49 -5.03 6.59 22.78
CA SER A 49 -4.61 6.55 24.19
C SER A 49 -3.44 5.57 24.39
N PRO A 50 -2.36 5.95 25.09
CA PRO A 50 -1.29 5.01 25.39
C PRO A 50 -1.85 3.89 26.29
N GLN A 51 -1.92 2.68 25.73
CA GLN A 51 -2.28 1.49 26.52
C GLN A 51 -1.21 1.28 27.59
N GLY A 52 -1.66 1.34 28.85
CA GLY A 52 -0.86 0.96 29.99
C GLY A 52 -0.32 -0.47 29.86
N ASN A 53 0.90 -0.66 30.29
CA ASN A 53 1.60 -1.94 30.38
C ASN A 53 0.74 -3.04 30.98
N VAL A 54 0.43 -4.06 30.18
CA VAL A 54 -0.02 -5.36 30.67
C VAL A 54 1.24 -6.17 31.00
N PRO A 55 1.50 -6.58 32.25
CA PRO A 55 2.66 -7.38 32.62
C PRO A 55 2.56 -8.75 31.94
N GLY A 56 3.55 -9.10 31.10
CA GLY A 56 3.69 -10.44 30.53
C GLY A 56 3.58 -10.57 29.02
N ALA A 57 3.28 -9.51 28.28
CA ALA A 57 3.43 -9.51 26.83
C ALA A 57 4.87 -9.18 26.44
N PRO A 58 5.51 -9.86 25.46
CA PRO A 58 6.78 -9.40 24.93
C PRO A 58 6.57 -7.98 24.40
N ALA A 59 7.45 -7.05 24.80
CA ALA A 59 7.39 -5.66 24.40
C ALA A 59 7.55 -5.57 22.88
N GLY A 60 6.44 -5.62 22.16
CA GLY A 60 6.36 -5.17 20.80
C GLY A 60 6.64 -3.67 20.85
N THR A 61 7.77 -3.24 20.30
CA THR A 61 8.08 -1.84 20.08
C THR A 61 6.97 -1.27 19.20
N THR A 62 5.97 -0.66 19.81
CA THR A 62 5.01 0.19 19.12
C THR A 62 5.80 1.38 18.61
N THR A 63 6.32 1.28 17.42
CA THR A 63 6.92 2.41 16.72
C THR A 63 5.82 3.45 16.56
N ALA A 64 5.88 4.53 17.32
CA ALA A 64 4.92 5.60 17.24
C ALA A 64 4.95 6.15 15.79
N PHE A 65 3.80 6.17 15.12
CA PHE A 65 3.69 6.77 13.80
C PHE A 65 4.02 8.27 13.87
N VAL A 66 4.78 8.74 12.90
CA VAL A 66 5.13 10.15 12.77
C VAL A 66 4.32 10.80 11.63
N PRO A 67 4.10 12.13 11.69
CA PRO A 67 3.53 12.85 10.55
C PRO A 67 4.33 12.62 9.27
N ARG A 68 3.63 12.59 8.11
CA ARG A 68 4.25 12.32 6.80
C ARG A 68 5.50 13.16 6.53
N VAL A 69 5.46 14.45 6.84
CA VAL A 69 6.61 15.36 6.65
C VAL A 69 7.84 14.92 7.45
N GLN A 70 7.63 14.45 8.69
CA GLN A 70 8.73 13.92 9.52
C GLN A 70 9.24 12.58 8.99
N ALA A 71 8.35 11.72 8.48
CA ALA A 71 8.76 10.45 7.86
C ALA A 71 9.60 10.68 6.60
N LEU A 72 9.24 11.64 5.75
CA LEU A 72 10.02 12.03 4.58
C LEU A 72 11.41 12.56 4.96
N ALA A 73 11.51 13.34 6.03
CA ALA A 73 12.75 13.91 6.50
C ALA A 73 13.75 12.88 7.09
N GLN A 74 13.32 11.63 7.33
CA GLN A 74 14.21 10.56 7.85
C GLN A 74 15.18 9.99 6.82
N SER A 75 15.12 10.44 5.57
CA SER A 75 15.97 9.99 4.48
C SER A 75 16.31 11.13 3.52
N PRO A 76 17.54 11.22 3.02
CA PRO A 76 17.80 11.94 1.79
C PRO A 76 16.95 11.36 0.65
N ARG A 77 16.50 12.18 -0.28
CA ARG A 77 15.53 11.76 -1.30
C ARG A 77 15.90 12.26 -2.69
N VAL A 78 15.52 11.48 -3.70
CA VAL A 78 15.63 11.88 -5.11
C VAL A 78 14.21 12.13 -5.63
N PRO A 79 13.92 13.32 -6.17
CA PRO A 79 12.59 13.63 -6.71
C PRO A 79 12.19 12.73 -7.88
N ILE A 80 10.90 12.46 -7.98
CA ILE A 80 10.23 11.82 -9.13
C ILE A 80 9.35 12.87 -9.78
N THR A 81 9.51 13.07 -11.08
CA THR A 81 8.69 14.02 -11.85
C THR A 81 8.40 13.45 -13.23
N THR A 82 7.16 13.05 -13.46
CA THR A 82 6.64 12.61 -14.77
C THR A 82 5.31 13.33 -15.04
N PRO A 83 4.74 13.23 -16.24
CA PRO A 83 3.39 13.75 -16.48
C PRO A 83 2.32 13.14 -15.55
N ALA A 84 2.43 11.83 -15.26
CA ALA A 84 1.45 11.09 -14.47
C ALA A 84 1.77 11.00 -12.98
N LEU A 85 3.05 11.14 -12.58
CA LEU A 85 3.54 10.87 -11.22
C LEU A 85 4.35 12.05 -10.65
N SER A 86 4.21 12.28 -9.36
CA SER A 86 5.07 13.16 -8.56
C SER A 86 5.37 12.51 -7.22
N GLY A 87 6.60 12.65 -6.73
CA GLY A 87 6.98 12.07 -5.45
C GLY A 87 8.49 12.01 -5.27
N SER A 88 8.99 10.98 -4.57
CA SER A 88 10.42 10.81 -4.38
C SER A 88 10.82 9.38 -4.00
N VAL A 89 12.07 9.04 -4.33
CA VAL A 89 12.76 7.82 -3.90
C VAL A 89 13.54 8.11 -2.63
N ALA A 90 13.34 7.31 -1.58
CA ALA A 90 14.14 7.39 -0.37
C ALA A 90 15.51 6.72 -0.60
N LEU A 91 16.61 7.41 -0.28
CA LEU A 91 17.94 6.80 -0.30
C LEU A 91 18.13 5.79 0.84
N LYS A 92 17.46 5.98 1.97
CA LYS A 92 17.39 4.97 3.02
C LYS A 92 16.51 3.80 2.57
N GLY A 93 17.12 2.62 2.43
CA GLY A 93 16.48 1.42 1.89
C GLY A 93 16.32 1.40 0.36
N GLY A 94 16.65 2.49 -0.35
CA GLY A 94 16.57 2.58 -1.81
C GLY A 94 15.16 2.30 -2.34
N ARG A 95 14.10 2.84 -1.71
CA ARG A 95 12.70 2.45 -1.95
C ARG A 95 11.85 3.58 -2.52
N VAL A 96 10.80 3.21 -3.23
CA VAL A 96 9.73 4.13 -3.67
C VAL A 96 8.64 4.13 -2.61
N ASP A 97 8.59 5.18 -1.80
CA ASP A 97 7.68 5.28 -0.65
C ASP A 97 6.93 6.63 -0.56
N ASP A 98 6.97 7.42 -1.62
CA ASP A 98 6.34 8.73 -1.71
C ASP A 98 5.91 8.95 -3.15
N LEU A 99 4.62 8.80 -3.43
CA LEU A 99 4.11 8.87 -4.79
C LEU A 99 2.67 9.37 -4.86
N TYR A 100 2.45 10.35 -5.74
CA TYR A 100 1.16 10.90 -6.09
C TYR A 100 0.80 10.63 -7.55
N LEU A 101 -0.48 10.34 -7.80
CA LEU A 101 -1.07 10.17 -9.12
C LEU A 101 -1.61 11.53 -9.59
N MET A 102 -0.88 12.22 -10.45
CA MET A 102 -1.14 13.63 -10.79
C MET A 102 -2.41 13.83 -11.63
N GLU A 103 -2.82 12.82 -12.39
CA GLU A 103 -4.02 12.84 -13.22
C GLU A 103 -5.32 12.51 -12.46
N TYR A 104 -5.20 12.04 -11.20
CA TYR A 104 -6.33 11.60 -10.39
C TYR A 104 -6.46 12.42 -9.13
N ARG A 105 -7.70 12.60 -8.66
CA ARG A 105 -8.04 13.39 -7.48
C ARG A 105 -8.68 12.51 -6.40
N GLU A 106 -8.44 12.84 -5.15
CA GLU A 106 -9.00 12.09 -4.01
C GLU A 106 -10.53 12.16 -3.96
N THR A 107 -11.11 13.27 -4.41
CA THR A 107 -12.57 13.50 -4.50
C THR A 107 -12.94 14.09 -5.85
N LEU A 108 -14.25 14.18 -6.13
CA LEU A 108 -14.78 14.80 -7.36
C LEU A 108 -14.68 16.34 -7.36
N ASP A 109 -14.30 16.95 -6.26
CA ASP A 109 -14.15 18.40 -6.17
C ASP A 109 -12.94 18.89 -6.99
N LYS A 110 -13.11 19.96 -7.76
CA LYS A 110 -12.05 20.50 -8.63
C LYS A 110 -10.79 20.93 -7.87
N GLY A 111 -10.92 21.31 -6.60
CA GLY A 111 -9.81 21.69 -5.71
C GLY A 111 -9.21 20.51 -4.92
N SER A 112 -9.69 19.29 -5.13
CA SER A 112 -9.18 18.11 -4.42
C SER A 112 -7.71 17.83 -4.76
N PRO A 113 -6.88 17.44 -3.78
CA PRO A 113 -5.47 17.09 -4.02
C PRO A 113 -5.34 15.86 -4.93
N PRO A 114 -4.17 15.67 -5.55
CA PRO A 114 -3.84 14.42 -6.23
C PRO A 114 -3.94 13.22 -5.28
N VAL A 115 -4.28 12.05 -5.83
CA VAL A 115 -4.31 10.80 -5.07
C VAL A 115 -2.93 10.46 -4.54
N GLU A 116 -2.81 10.28 -3.23
CA GLU A 116 -1.60 9.76 -2.59
C GLU A 116 -1.60 8.23 -2.72
N LEU A 117 -0.78 7.69 -3.63
CA LEU A 117 -0.64 6.25 -3.82
C LEU A 117 0.30 5.65 -2.78
N PHE A 118 1.54 6.17 -2.68
CA PHE A 118 2.51 5.71 -1.71
C PHE A 118 2.76 6.74 -0.62
N ARG A 119 2.91 6.24 0.60
CA ARG A 119 3.14 7.00 1.82
C ARG A 119 4.34 6.43 2.55
N PRO A 120 5.27 7.26 3.05
CA PRO A 120 6.56 6.83 3.56
C PRO A 120 6.45 5.92 4.78
N LYS A 121 7.41 4.98 4.87
CA LYS A 121 7.58 4.09 6.02
C LYS A 121 7.67 4.90 7.32
N GLY A 122 6.96 4.45 8.36
CA GLY A 122 6.89 5.12 9.65
C GLY A 122 5.77 6.15 9.76
N ALA A 123 5.18 6.61 8.67
CA ALA A 123 3.94 7.38 8.72
C ALA A 123 2.73 6.49 8.99
N GLN A 124 1.69 7.06 9.57
CA GLN A 124 0.43 6.33 9.72
C GLN A 124 -0.13 5.91 8.35
N TYR A 125 -0.55 4.65 8.21
CA TYR A 125 -1.01 4.06 6.96
C TYR A 125 0.05 4.05 5.84
N ALA A 126 1.32 3.89 6.22
CA ALA A 126 2.41 3.78 5.25
C ALA A 126 2.10 2.72 4.18
N TYR A 127 2.44 3.04 2.94
CA TYR A 127 2.26 2.17 1.79
C TYR A 127 3.41 2.42 0.83
N PHE A 128 4.23 1.41 0.58
CA PHE A 128 5.46 1.58 -0.19
C PHE A 128 5.93 0.26 -0.82
N ALA A 129 6.83 0.38 -1.78
CA ALA A 129 7.48 -0.75 -2.44
C ALA A 129 8.98 -0.73 -2.15
N GLN A 130 9.55 -1.91 -1.90
CA GLN A 130 10.99 -2.08 -1.71
C GLN A 130 11.46 -3.41 -2.29
N SER A 131 12.76 -3.49 -2.61
CA SER A 131 13.44 -4.71 -3.02
C SER A 131 14.81 -4.79 -2.35
N GLY A 132 15.42 -5.96 -2.38
CA GLY A 132 16.71 -6.18 -1.77
C GLY A 132 17.24 -7.59 -1.98
N TRP A 133 18.22 -7.96 -1.17
CA TRP A 133 18.95 -9.23 -1.26
C TRP A 133 18.94 -9.95 0.07
N ILE A 134 18.80 -11.27 0.01
CA ILE A 134 18.98 -12.18 1.14
C ILE A 134 20.17 -13.06 0.85
N GLY A 135 21.03 -13.29 1.84
CA GLY A 135 22.17 -14.20 1.73
C GLY A 135 22.48 -14.83 3.09
N ALA A 136 22.75 -16.13 3.09
CA ALA A 136 23.10 -16.85 4.31
C ALA A 136 24.50 -16.45 4.77
N ASN A 137 24.63 -16.01 6.02
CA ASN A 137 25.90 -15.66 6.65
C ASN A 137 26.73 -14.59 5.91
N LEU A 138 26.07 -13.68 5.20
CA LEU A 138 26.68 -12.57 4.50
C LEU A 138 26.40 -11.26 5.24
N PRO A 139 27.35 -10.74 6.04
CA PRO A 139 27.16 -9.46 6.71
C PRO A 139 27.21 -8.30 5.71
N GLY A 140 26.55 -7.19 6.08
CA GLY A 140 26.58 -5.96 5.29
C GLY A 140 25.79 -6.00 3.98
N LEU A 141 24.82 -6.91 3.84
CA LEU A 141 23.84 -6.81 2.75
C LEU A 141 22.99 -5.54 2.94
N PRO A 142 22.63 -4.86 1.84
CA PRO A 142 21.78 -3.69 1.96
C PRO A 142 20.39 -4.10 2.49
N ASP A 143 19.97 -3.42 3.53
CA ASP A 143 18.69 -3.61 4.23
C ASP A 143 17.82 -2.34 4.15
N GLU A 144 16.70 -2.36 4.86
CA GLU A 144 15.77 -1.24 4.94
C GLU A 144 16.34 0.03 5.59
N ASN A 145 17.44 -0.07 6.32
CA ASN A 145 18.12 1.03 7.01
C ASN A 145 19.37 1.51 6.27
N THR A 146 19.84 0.75 5.30
CA THR A 146 21.01 1.10 4.49
C THR A 146 20.77 2.40 3.74
N VAL A 147 21.65 3.36 3.89
CA VAL A 147 21.60 4.61 3.13
C VAL A 147 22.43 4.46 1.86
N TRP A 148 21.75 4.47 0.74
CA TRP A 148 22.39 4.40 -0.58
C TRP A 148 22.94 5.76 -0.98
N THR A 149 24.01 5.75 -1.78
CA THR A 149 24.56 6.95 -2.40
C THR A 149 23.97 7.13 -3.79
N LEU A 150 23.58 8.34 -4.16
CA LEU A 150 23.16 8.65 -5.52
C LEU A 150 24.41 8.72 -6.43
N ALA A 151 24.59 7.71 -7.26
CA ALA A 151 25.73 7.60 -8.16
C ALA A 151 25.52 8.35 -9.49
N SER A 152 24.28 8.41 -9.98
CA SER A 152 23.95 9.20 -11.18
C SER A 152 22.49 9.63 -11.19
N GLY A 153 22.21 10.70 -11.94
CA GLY A 153 20.90 11.37 -11.99
C GLY A 153 20.67 12.29 -10.81
N SER A 154 19.75 13.23 -10.91
CA SER A 154 19.36 14.14 -9.81
C SER A 154 17.86 14.16 -9.61
N THR A 155 17.10 13.80 -10.64
CA THR A 155 15.64 13.69 -10.65
C THR A 155 15.26 12.53 -11.54
N LEU A 156 14.38 11.66 -11.07
CA LEU A 156 13.85 10.55 -11.86
C LEU A 156 12.74 11.08 -12.77
N THR A 157 12.97 10.99 -14.08
CA THR A 157 12.01 11.37 -15.12
C THR A 157 11.92 10.25 -16.16
N PRO A 158 10.95 10.28 -17.09
CA PRO A 158 10.86 9.25 -18.14
C PRO A 158 12.11 9.12 -19.02
N THR A 159 12.93 10.17 -19.10
CA THR A 159 14.16 10.20 -19.91
C THR A 159 15.44 10.16 -19.07
N THR A 160 15.33 10.28 -17.76
CA THR A 160 16.51 10.35 -16.87
C THR A 160 16.36 9.33 -15.74
N PRO A 161 16.87 8.11 -15.91
CA PRO A 161 16.94 7.14 -14.82
C PRO A 161 17.94 7.62 -13.76
N ILE A 162 17.80 7.10 -12.53
CA ILE A 162 18.75 7.32 -11.45
C ILE A 162 19.47 6.02 -11.12
N THR A 163 20.70 6.13 -10.63
CA THR A 163 21.48 4.99 -10.14
C THR A 163 21.89 5.24 -8.70
N LEU A 164 21.52 4.31 -7.83
CA LEU A 164 21.96 4.26 -6.44
C LEU A 164 23.07 3.24 -6.31
N ALA A 165 24.05 3.50 -5.44
CA ALA A 165 25.16 2.61 -5.15
C ALA A 165 25.34 2.41 -3.65
N TYR A 166 25.75 1.22 -3.27
CA TYR A 166 26.12 0.87 -1.90
C TYR A 166 27.32 -0.08 -1.90
N ASP A 167 28.34 0.23 -1.12
CA ASP A 167 29.51 -0.62 -0.87
C ASP A 167 29.45 -1.11 0.58
N ASN A 168 29.47 -2.43 0.77
CA ASN A 168 29.46 -3.01 2.11
C ASN A 168 30.83 -3.01 2.81
N THR A 169 31.86 -2.47 2.15
CA THR A 169 33.28 -2.44 2.62
C THR A 169 33.86 -3.83 2.92
N GLN A 170 33.19 -4.90 2.49
CA GLN A 170 33.60 -6.29 2.70
C GLN A 170 33.70 -7.06 1.37
N GLY A 171 33.92 -6.32 0.28
CA GLY A 171 34.12 -6.88 -1.05
C GLY A 171 32.83 -7.06 -1.88
N LEU A 172 31.69 -6.49 -1.44
CA LEU A 172 30.47 -6.47 -2.24
C LEU A 172 30.04 -5.03 -2.53
N THR A 173 29.79 -4.75 -3.79
CA THR A 173 29.14 -3.50 -4.20
C THR A 173 27.79 -3.80 -4.85
N PHE A 174 26.80 -2.97 -4.51
CA PHE A 174 25.45 -3.07 -5.01
C PHE A 174 25.10 -1.82 -5.80
N THR A 175 24.46 -1.99 -6.92
CA THR A 175 23.89 -0.88 -7.69
C THR A 175 22.43 -1.14 -7.96
N ARG A 176 21.62 -0.10 -7.85
CA ARG A 176 20.20 -0.09 -8.18
C ARG A 176 19.93 0.99 -9.20
N GLN A 177 19.60 0.62 -10.41
CA GLN A 177 19.11 1.55 -11.41
C GLN A 177 17.57 1.57 -11.32
N ILE A 178 17.00 2.78 -11.25
CA ILE A 178 15.56 3.00 -11.28
C ILE A 178 15.24 3.86 -12.49
N ALA A 179 14.39 3.34 -13.35
CA ALA A 179 13.78 4.07 -14.46
C ALA A 179 12.27 4.11 -14.27
N VAL A 180 11.61 5.09 -14.86
CA VAL A 180 10.15 5.24 -14.86
C VAL A 180 9.71 5.63 -16.26
N ASP A 181 8.55 5.15 -16.71
CA ASP A 181 7.96 5.58 -17.97
C ASP A 181 7.14 6.88 -17.79
N ASP A 182 6.47 7.32 -18.84
CA ASP A 182 5.60 8.50 -18.82
C ASP A 182 4.24 8.26 -18.12
N LYS A 183 3.97 7.00 -17.73
CA LYS A 183 2.75 6.59 -17.06
C LYS A 183 3.03 6.12 -15.62
N PHE A 184 3.12 4.81 -15.39
CA PHE A 184 3.10 4.26 -14.04
C PHE A 184 4.12 3.13 -13.83
N LEU A 185 4.86 2.72 -14.88
CA LEU A 185 5.78 1.59 -14.78
C LEU A 185 7.17 2.05 -14.32
N PHE A 186 7.60 1.49 -13.19
CA PHE A 186 8.97 1.55 -12.71
C PHE A 186 9.73 0.30 -13.14
N THR A 187 10.92 0.48 -13.68
CA THR A 187 11.88 -0.61 -13.93
C THR A 187 13.02 -0.49 -12.94
N ILE A 188 13.18 -1.50 -12.08
CA ILE A 188 14.25 -1.56 -11.09
C ILE A 188 15.21 -2.67 -11.52
N THR A 189 16.48 -2.30 -11.75
CA THR A 189 17.55 -3.23 -12.09
C THR A 189 18.58 -3.23 -10.96
N ASP A 190 18.63 -4.32 -10.22
CA ASP A 190 19.57 -4.52 -9.12
C ASP A 190 20.74 -5.38 -9.56
N THR A 191 21.97 -4.94 -9.27
CA THR A 191 23.20 -5.65 -9.56
C THR A 191 24.04 -5.78 -8.30
N ALA A 192 24.63 -6.94 -8.06
CA ALA A 192 25.62 -7.17 -7.01
C ALA A 192 26.94 -7.61 -7.66
N ALA A 193 28.03 -6.89 -7.35
CA ALA A 193 29.37 -7.25 -7.77
C ALA A 193 30.15 -7.81 -6.57
N ASN A 194 30.72 -8.99 -6.73
CA ASN A 194 31.59 -9.63 -5.76
C ASN A 194 33.05 -9.45 -6.15
N HIS A 195 33.79 -8.70 -5.38
CA HIS A 195 35.23 -8.42 -5.56
C HIS A 195 36.11 -9.38 -4.74
N SER A 196 35.52 -10.30 -3.97
CA SER A 196 36.24 -11.33 -3.25
C SER A 196 36.52 -12.56 -4.13
N THR A 197 37.41 -13.42 -3.68
CA THR A 197 37.69 -14.69 -4.36
C THR A 197 36.71 -15.82 -4.00
N THR A 198 35.85 -15.59 -3.01
CA THR A 198 34.90 -16.60 -2.51
C THR A 198 33.55 -16.41 -3.21
N PRO A 199 33.03 -17.45 -3.89
CA PRO A 199 31.68 -17.40 -4.45
C PRO A 199 30.61 -17.17 -3.36
N ILE A 200 29.62 -16.36 -3.67
CA ILE A 200 28.47 -16.09 -2.78
C ILE A 200 27.17 -16.43 -3.47
N THR A 201 26.15 -16.71 -2.67
CA THR A 201 24.77 -16.92 -3.17
C THR A 201 23.88 -15.83 -2.61
N LEU A 202 23.22 -15.09 -3.49
CA LEU A 202 22.25 -14.06 -3.16
C LEU A 202 20.89 -14.42 -3.73
N THR A 203 19.86 -14.22 -2.94
CA THR A 203 18.47 -14.35 -3.39
C THR A 203 17.82 -12.97 -3.41
N PRO A 204 17.34 -12.48 -4.55
CA PRO A 204 16.61 -11.22 -4.60
C PRO A 204 15.22 -11.39 -3.96
N TYR A 205 14.73 -10.33 -3.35
CA TYR A 205 13.34 -10.23 -2.91
C TYR A 205 12.74 -8.88 -3.30
N ALA A 206 11.41 -8.85 -3.40
CA ALA A 206 10.65 -7.63 -3.54
C ALA A 206 9.41 -7.70 -2.66
N SER A 207 8.98 -6.57 -2.12
CA SER A 207 7.78 -6.47 -1.30
C SER A 207 7.02 -5.19 -1.57
N VAL A 208 5.70 -5.29 -1.52
CA VAL A 208 4.79 -4.16 -1.34
C VAL A 208 4.26 -4.23 0.07
N GLU A 209 4.43 -3.17 0.83
CA GLU A 209 4.13 -3.15 2.27
C GLU A 209 3.09 -2.10 2.62
N ARG A 210 2.21 -2.47 3.56
CA ARG A 210 1.24 -1.56 4.14
C ARG A 210 1.27 -1.64 5.66
N GLN A 211 1.39 -0.49 6.32
CA GLN A 211 1.42 -0.38 7.78
C GLN A 211 0.07 0.16 8.28
N GLY A 212 -0.82 -0.75 8.65
CA GLY A 212 -2.19 -0.43 9.02
C GLY A 212 -3.11 -0.25 7.80
N VAL A 213 -4.39 -0.16 8.08
CA VAL A 213 -5.45 -0.03 7.07
C VAL A 213 -6.29 1.17 7.42
N ALA A 214 -6.48 2.09 6.47
CA ALA A 214 -7.30 3.29 6.69
C ALA A 214 -8.74 2.94 7.07
N ALA A 215 -9.37 3.78 7.87
CA ALA A 215 -10.69 3.50 8.45
C ALA A 215 -11.83 3.38 7.42
N ASN A 216 -11.66 3.97 6.24
CA ASN A 216 -12.61 3.95 5.13
C ASN A 216 -12.49 2.72 4.22
N VAL A 217 -11.56 1.81 4.52
CA VAL A 217 -11.37 0.55 3.80
C VAL A 217 -12.49 -0.43 4.14
N ASN A 218 -13.04 -1.10 3.14
CA ASN A 218 -14.14 -2.09 3.19
C ASN A 218 -15.58 -1.52 3.19
N ALA A 219 -15.78 -0.29 2.78
CA ALA A 219 -17.13 0.28 2.86
C ALA A 219 -18.14 -0.23 1.82
N ASN A 220 -17.73 -0.76 0.65
CA ASN A 220 -18.67 -0.99 -0.44
C ASN A 220 -18.36 -2.19 -1.36
N GLY A 221 -17.89 -3.32 -0.85
CA GLY A 221 -17.78 -4.56 -1.64
C GLY A 221 -16.68 -4.57 -2.72
N VAL A 222 -15.82 -3.57 -2.77
CA VAL A 222 -14.65 -3.56 -3.65
C VAL A 222 -13.54 -4.39 -3.02
N MET A 223 -12.79 -5.13 -3.83
CA MET A 223 -11.63 -5.89 -3.37
C MET A 223 -10.54 -4.93 -2.87
N GLU A 224 -10.21 -5.04 -1.60
CA GLU A 224 -9.10 -4.31 -0.96
C GLU A 224 -8.25 -5.30 -0.18
N GLY A 225 -6.97 -5.38 -0.50
CA GLY A 225 -6.06 -6.35 0.11
C GLY A 225 -4.92 -6.76 -0.79
N ALA A 226 -4.43 -7.98 -0.60
CA ALA A 226 -3.43 -8.57 -1.46
C ALA A 226 -4.07 -9.21 -2.69
N VAL A 227 -3.43 -9.03 -3.83
CA VAL A 227 -3.86 -9.61 -5.10
C VAL A 227 -2.64 -9.97 -5.94
N GLY A 228 -2.74 -11.02 -6.72
CA GLY A 228 -1.68 -11.43 -7.63
C GLY A 228 -2.11 -12.54 -8.57
N ALA A 229 -1.35 -12.76 -9.61
CA ALA A 229 -1.48 -13.92 -10.48
C ALA A 229 -0.22 -14.77 -10.33
N LEU A 230 -0.33 -15.88 -9.63
CA LEU A 230 0.77 -16.74 -9.20
C LEU A 230 0.48 -18.20 -9.51
N GLY A 231 1.50 -19.00 -9.76
CA GLY A 231 1.39 -20.44 -9.97
C GLY A 231 2.59 -21.07 -10.65
N THR A 232 2.80 -22.37 -10.45
CA THR A 232 3.90 -23.15 -11.05
C THR A 232 3.56 -23.68 -12.44
N ASP A 233 2.28 -23.95 -12.68
CA ASP A 233 1.74 -24.52 -13.93
C ASP A 233 0.94 -23.50 -14.76
N GLY A 234 1.17 -22.22 -14.48
CA GLY A 234 0.52 -21.05 -15.06
C GLY A 234 -0.09 -20.16 -13.99
N PRO A 235 -0.17 -18.85 -14.26
CA PRO A 235 -0.64 -17.89 -13.28
C PRO A 235 -2.15 -18.05 -13.03
N THR A 236 -2.53 -18.19 -11.77
CA THR A 236 -3.91 -18.16 -11.30
C THR A 236 -4.12 -16.97 -10.38
N LEU A 237 -5.28 -16.33 -10.48
CA LEU A 237 -5.61 -15.20 -9.62
C LEU A 237 -5.69 -15.65 -8.16
N LYS A 238 -4.96 -14.96 -7.31
CA LYS A 238 -4.98 -15.07 -5.85
C LYS A 238 -5.37 -13.73 -5.27
N ASN A 239 -6.24 -13.76 -4.28
CA ASN A 239 -6.67 -12.53 -3.59
C ASN A 239 -7.00 -12.82 -2.13
N GLU A 240 -6.62 -11.88 -1.27
CA GLU A 240 -6.90 -11.91 0.16
C GLU A 240 -7.32 -10.50 0.59
N THR A 241 -8.56 -10.34 1.04
CA THR A 241 -9.00 -9.07 1.60
C THR A 241 -8.26 -8.76 2.91
N TRP A 242 -8.18 -7.50 3.30
CA TRP A 242 -7.58 -7.11 4.59
C TRP A 242 -8.20 -7.84 5.78
N LYS A 243 -9.49 -8.15 5.71
CA LYS A 243 -10.20 -8.89 6.76
C LYS A 243 -9.77 -10.35 6.81
N GLN A 244 -9.71 -11.01 5.65
CA GLN A 244 -9.25 -12.40 5.54
C GLN A 244 -7.78 -12.50 5.96
N TRP A 245 -6.90 -11.67 5.39
CA TRP A 245 -5.49 -11.67 5.73
C TRP A 245 -5.25 -11.57 7.25
N ARG A 246 -5.89 -10.61 7.93
CA ARG A 246 -5.76 -10.51 9.40
C ARG A 246 -6.27 -11.75 10.13
N SER A 247 -7.35 -12.36 9.64
CA SER A 247 -7.90 -13.59 10.24
C SER A 247 -6.96 -14.78 10.01
N ASP A 248 -6.48 -14.94 8.78
CA ASP A 248 -5.72 -16.11 8.36
C ASP A 248 -4.26 -16.03 8.79
N ALA A 249 -3.65 -14.84 8.82
CA ALA A 249 -2.32 -14.64 9.38
C ALA A 249 -2.22 -15.02 10.87
N VAL A 250 -3.32 -14.91 11.63
CA VAL A 250 -3.37 -15.37 13.02
C VAL A 250 -3.59 -16.88 13.12
N LYS A 251 -4.44 -17.46 12.25
CA LYS A 251 -4.85 -18.87 12.32
C LYS A 251 -3.92 -19.78 11.55
N LYS A 252 -3.44 -19.35 10.40
CA LYS A 252 -2.67 -20.16 9.43
C LYS A 252 -1.70 -19.27 8.65
N PRO A 253 -0.65 -18.74 9.26
CA PRO A 253 0.27 -17.82 8.58
C PRO A 253 0.92 -18.46 7.33
N GLU A 254 1.15 -19.77 7.33
CA GLU A 254 1.74 -20.52 6.22
C GLU A 254 0.82 -20.67 5.01
N THR A 255 -0.49 -20.45 5.14
CA THR A 255 -1.43 -20.55 4.00
C THR A 255 -1.34 -19.38 3.03
N LEU A 256 -0.62 -18.33 3.39
CA LEU A 256 -0.37 -17.17 2.53
C LEU A 256 0.88 -17.32 1.65
N ASN A 257 1.50 -18.50 1.64
CA ASN A 257 2.65 -18.82 0.81
C ASN A 257 2.20 -19.47 -0.50
N PHE A 258 2.64 -18.92 -1.62
CA PHE A 258 2.36 -19.43 -2.95
C PHE A 258 3.67 -19.62 -3.72
N ALA A 259 3.94 -20.86 -4.18
CA ALA A 259 5.00 -21.08 -5.15
C ALA A 259 4.58 -20.55 -6.52
N SER A 260 5.49 -19.91 -7.24
CA SER A 260 5.21 -19.35 -8.56
C SER A 260 6.44 -19.38 -9.46
N LYS A 261 6.22 -19.54 -10.77
CA LYS A 261 7.23 -19.34 -11.82
C LYS A 261 6.86 -18.07 -12.61
N GLY A 262 7.26 -16.90 -12.08
CA GLY A 262 6.83 -15.60 -12.61
C GLY A 262 5.42 -15.22 -12.13
N GLY A 263 4.82 -14.24 -12.80
CA GLY A 263 3.56 -13.64 -12.42
C GLY A 263 3.74 -12.26 -11.78
N TRP A 264 2.73 -11.80 -11.06
CA TRP A 264 2.77 -10.53 -10.37
C TRP A 264 2.04 -10.61 -9.04
N LEU A 265 2.40 -9.74 -8.12
CA LEU A 265 1.73 -9.58 -6.83
C LEU A 265 1.73 -8.11 -6.39
N GLY A 266 0.70 -7.72 -5.63
CA GLY A 266 0.58 -6.37 -5.13
C GLY A 266 -0.47 -6.22 -4.06
N LEU A 267 -0.61 -4.99 -3.60
CA LEU A 267 -1.63 -4.58 -2.65
C LEU A 267 -2.56 -3.57 -3.33
N THR A 268 -3.86 -3.77 -3.17
CA THR A 268 -4.87 -2.87 -3.73
C THR A 268 -5.66 -2.18 -2.64
N ASP A 269 -5.88 -0.89 -2.85
CA ASP A 269 -6.89 -0.09 -2.18
C ASP A 269 -7.93 0.26 -3.21
N LYS A 270 -9.17 0.19 -2.85
CA LYS A 270 -10.36 0.58 -3.62
C LYS A 270 -10.21 0.75 -5.16
N TYR A 271 -9.32 1.60 -5.64
CA TYR A 271 -9.13 1.92 -7.07
C TYR A 271 -7.67 1.78 -7.53
N TRP A 272 -6.73 1.61 -6.62
CA TRP A 272 -5.30 1.74 -6.91
C TRP A 272 -4.57 0.47 -6.50
N LEU A 273 -3.59 0.09 -7.30
CA LEU A 273 -2.76 -1.09 -7.09
C LEU A 273 -1.28 -0.70 -7.22
N GLY A 274 -0.49 -1.03 -6.20
CA GLY A 274 0.96 -1.12 -6.31
C GLY A 274 1.36 -2.59 -6.43
N ALA A 275 2.10 -2.95 -7.47
CA ALA A 275 2.46 -4.33 -7.74
C ALA A 275 3.89 -4.48 -8.24
N PHE A 276 4.49 -5.66 -7.98
CA PHE A 276 5.66 -6.18 -8.68
C PHE A 276 5.24 -7.19 -9.74
N ILE A 277 5.90 -7.14 -10.89
CA ILE A 277 5.66 -7.99 -12.06
C ILE A 277 6.92 -8.82 -12.32
#